data_2fcad4fe259623b38083f74e49d69c78
#
_entry.id   2fcad4fe259623b38083f74e49d69c78
#
_cell.length_a   1.000
_cell.length_b   1.000
_cell.length_c   1.000
_cell.angle_alpha   90.00
_cell.angle_beta   90.00
_cell.angle_gamma   90.00
#
_symmetry.space_group_name_H-M   'P 1'
#
loop_
_entity.id
_entity.type
_entity.pdbx_description
1 polymer ?
#
loop_
_entity_poly.entity_id
_entity_poly.type
_entity_poly.pdbx_seq_one_letter_code
_entity_poly.pdbx_strand_id
1 'polypeptide(L)'
;VKAGSYTLEQWLKLWYSIYVEPQVRYSTKEFYHNAIDHHIIPKLGNVKLEKLTMLQIQQFYNELLKSGRVQKKNQPELREHGLSPRMVQCVHVVLNKALEHAVEEKLILANPAKKCKIPKNTRKEMKILPEALIGPYLSAAKEHGILAPMYLELTTGLRRGELLALRWEDLDIRNRTLAINKSVARQNGKLVISTPKTPNSIRTVLLPEDTVKLLVEEHERHPANPYLFPSPRTGETWDPDGFRRLHDRIIKEIGAEHVRFHDMRHTFATLSLKS
;
A
#
# COMPACT_ATOMS: atom_id res chain seq x y z
N VAL A 1 -24.73 -31.04 -2.91
CA VAL A 1 -25.34 -29.85 -2.25
C VAL A 1 -26.23 -29.17 -3.26
N LYS A 2 -27.54 -28.97 -2.95
CA LYS A 2 -28.47 -28.29 -3.89
C LYS A 2 -27.99 -26.87 -4.12
N ALA A 3 -27.85 -26.46 -5.39
CA ALA A 3 -27.31 -25.18 -5.84
C ALA A 3 -28.03 -23.93 -5.27
N GLY A 4 -29.22 -24.07 -4.70
CA GLY A 4 -30.06 -22.96 -4.23
C GLY A 4 -30.00 -22.62 -2.74
N SER A 5 -29.00 -23.11 -1.97
CA SER A 5 -29.05 -23.01 -0.49
C SER A 5 -28.16 -21.93 0.12
N TYR A 6 -27.21 -21.35 -0.61
CA TYR A 6 -26.27 -20.38 -0.03
C TYR A 6 -26.81 -18.95 0.03
N THR A 7 -26.59 -18.27 1.16
CA THR A 7 -26.59 -16.79 1.18
C THR A 7 -25.30 -16.25 0.58
N LEU A 8 -25.27 -14.97 0.21
CA LEU A 8 -24.04 -14.34 -0.29
C LEU A 8 -22.93 -14.41 0.74
N GLU A 9 -23.23 -14.22 2.03
CA GLU A 9 -22.24 -14.35 3.12
C GLU A 9 -21.63 -15.75 3.17
N GLN A 10 -22.47 -16.80 3.16
CA GLN A 10 -22.00 -18.18 3.21
C GLN A 10 -21.11 -18.51 2.00
N TRP A 11 -21.50 -18.04 0.82
CA TRP A 11 -20.70 -18.22 -0.38
C TRP A 11 -19.37 -17.45 -0.30
N LEU A 12 -19.37 -16.18 0.08
CA LEU A 12 -18.15 -15.38 0.16
C LEU A 12 -17.13 -15.97 1.13
N LYS A 13 -17.57 -16.45 2.29
CA LYS A 13 -16.69 -17.12 3.27
C LYS A 13 -16.10 -18.42 2.73
N LEU A 14 -16.94 -19.24 2.10
CA LEU A 14 -16.49 -20.50 1.49
C LEU A 14 -15.53 -20.23 0.32
N TRP A 15 -15.93 -19.36 -0.59
CA TRP A 15 -15.11 -18.95 -1.73
C TRP A 15 -13.76 -18.38 -1.31
N TYR A 16 -13.75 -17.50 -0.31
CA TYR A 16 -12.52 -16.92 0.19
C TYR A 16 -11.57 -17.99 0.73
N SER A 17 -12.07 -18.90 1.58
CA SER A 17 -11.24 -19.94 2.20
C SER A 17 -10.67 -20.93 1.19
N ILE A 18 -11.42 -21.27 0.15
CA ILE A 18 -11.02 -22.29 -0.84
C ILE A 18 -10.18 -21.66 -1.96
N TYR A 19 -10.63 -20.55 -2.54
CA TYR A 19 -10.06 -20.05 -3.79
C TYR A 19 -9.11 -18.87 -3.61
N VAL A 20 -9.19 -18.12 -2.50
CA VAL A 20 -8.41 -16.89 -2.32
C VAL A 20 -7.30 -17.07 -1.30
N GLU A 21 -7.65 -17.48 -0.09
CA GLU A 21 -6.72 -17.49 1.04
C GLU A 21 -5.43 -18.29 0.80
N PRO A 22 -5.44 -19.47 0.16
CA PRO A 22 -4.22 -20.24 -0.10
C PRO A 22 -3.27 -19.59 -1.11
N GLN A 23 -3.78 -18.70 -1.98
CA GLN A 23 -3.05 -18.18 -3.14
C GLN A 23 -2.55 -16.76 -2.95
N VAL A 24 -3.01 -16.03 -1.91
CA VAL A 24 -2.73 -14.61 -1.78
C VAL A 24 -1.86 -14.28 -0.58
N ARG A 25 -1.03 -13.23 -0.73
CA ARG A 25 -0.21 -12.70 0.36
C ARG A 25 -1.07 -11.94 1.38
N TYR A 26 -0.51 -11.77 2.59
CA TYR A 26 -1.17 -11.12 3.72
C TYR A 26 -1.88 -9.79 3.36
N SER A 27 -1.20 -8.86 2.69
CA SER A 27 -1.79 -7.58 2.31
C SER A 27 -3.01 -7.70 1.38
N THR A 28 -3.05 -8.76 0.58
CA THR A 28 -4.19 -9.07 -0.28
C THR A 28 -5.31 -9.73 0.53
N LYS A 29 -4.98 -10.59 1.52
CA LYS A 29 -5.95 -11.12 2.47
C LYS A 29 -6.69 -9.99 3.20
N GLU A 30 -5.96 -9.02 3.74
CA GLU A 30 -6.54 -7.83 4.39
C GLU A 30 -7.47 -7.05 3.46
N PHE A 31 -7.07 -6.89 2.20
CA PHE A 31 -7.90 -6.23 1.19
C PHE A 31 -9.22 -6.97 0.96
N TYR A 32 -9.20 -8.31 0.82
CA TYR A 32 -10.39 -9.11 0.66
C TYR A 32 -11.28 -9.08 1.90
N HIS A 33 -10.71 -9.24 3.10
CA HIS A 33 -11.44 -9.14 4.36
C HIS A 33 -12.11 -7.77 4.51
N ASN A 34 -11.40 -6.69 4.22
CA ASN A 34 -11.99 -5.35 4.27
C ASN A 34 -13.21 -5.23 3.36
N ALA A 35 -13.10 -5.68 2.10
CA ALA A 35 -14.22 -5.62 1.15
C ALA A 35 -15.39 -6.52 1.57
N ILE A 36 -15.11 -7.74 1.99
CA ILE A 36 -16.12 -8.74 2.33
C ILE A 36 -16.80 -8.40 3.65
N ASP A 37 -16.03 -8.27 4.74
CA ASP A 37 -16.57 -8.23 6.10
C ASP A 37 -17.11 -6.85 6.48
N HIS A 38 -16.49 -5.77 5.96
CA HIS A 38 -16.90 -4.41 6.32
C HIS A 38 -17.85 -3.75 5.33
N HIS A 39 -17.93 -4.23 4.09
CA HIS A 39 -18.76 -3.60 3.08
C HIS A 39 -19.83 -4.52 2.50
N ILE A 40 -19.46 -5.72 2.00
CA ILE A 40 -20.42 -6.56 1.28
C ILE A 40 -21.39 -7.28 2.23
N ILE A 41 -20.86 -8.02 3.21
CA ILE A 41 -21.66 -8.83 4.14
C ILE A 41 -22.70 -7.99 4.90
N PRO A 42 -22.36 -6.82 5.48
CA PRO A 42 -23.34 -6.03 6.24
C PRO A 42 -24.55 -5.58 5.45
N LYS A 43 -24.44 -5.50 4.13
CA LYS A 43 -25.50 -4.97 3.25
C LYS A 43 -26.20 -6.05 2.41
N LEU A 44 -25.44 -7.00 1.90
CA LEU A 44 -25.93 -8.01 0.95
C LEU A 44 -25.80 -9.45 1.49
N GLY A 45 -25.14 -9.67 2.61
CA GLY A 45 -24.79 -11.00 3.10
C GLY A 45 -25.97 -11.94 3.27
N ASN A 46 -27.11 -11.46 3.75
CA ASN A 46 -28.33 -12.26 3.99
C ASN A 46 -29.12 -12.59 2.71
N VAL A 47 -28.78 -11.98 1.57
CA VAL A 47 -29.47 -12.25 0.30
C VAL A 47 -29.08 -13.64 -0.22
N LYS A 48 -30.05 -14.46 -0.59
CA LYS A 48 -29.79 -15.73 -1.27
C LYS A 48 -29.09 -15.47 -2.61
N LEU A 49 -28.06 -16.26 -2.91
CA LEU A 49 -27.23 -16.07 -4.11
C LEU A 49 -28.07 -16.02 -5.40
N GLU A 50 -29.03 -16.94 -5.53
CA GLU A 50 -29.97 -17.02 -6.67
C GLU A 50 -30.94 -15.84 -6.78
N LYS A 51 -31.16 -15.10 -5.68
CA LYS A 51 -32.06 -13.94 -5.61
C LYS A 51 -31.33 -12.60 -5.71
N LEU A 52 -30.00 -12.62 -5.79
CA LEU A 52 -29.20 -11.42 -5.90
C LEU A 52 -29.36 -10.81 -7.30
N THR A 53 -29.82 -9.57 -7.36
CA THR A 53 -30.12 -8.86 -8.61
C THR A 53 -29.08 -7.77 -8.91
N MET A 54 -28.96 -7.43 -10.20
CA MET A 54 -28.15 -6.28 -10.63
C MET A 54 -28.61 -4.97 -9.97
N LEU A 55 -29.92 -4.79 -9.78
CA LEU A 55 -30.47 -3.59 -9.15
C LEU A 55 -29.99 -3.44 -7.68
N GLN A 56 -30.04 -4.52 -6.90
CA GLN A 56 -29.57 -4.51 -5.52
C GLN A 56 -28.08 -4.18 -5.44
N ILE A 57 -27.25 -4.75 -6.32
CA ILE A 57 -25.81 -4.47 -6.36
C ILE A 57 -25.56 -3.01 -6.78
N GLN A 58 -26.30 -2.48 -7.75
CA GLN A 58 -26.15 -1.09 -8.14
C GLN A 58 -26.56 -0.12 -7.03
N GLN A 59 -27.66 -0.40 -6.32
CA GLN A 59 -28.07 0.37 -5.14
C GLN A 59 -27.00 0.34 -4.05
N PHE A 60 -26.41 -0.83 -3.79
CA PHE A 60 -25.31 -1.01 -2.86
C PHE A 60 -24.09 -0.14 -3.22
N TYR A 61 -23.66 -0.11 -4.48
CA TYR A 61 -22.54 0.76 -4.90
C TYR A 61 -22.86 2.25 -4.72
N ASN A 62 -24.08 2.66 -5.02
CA ASN A 62 -24.53 4.04 -4.81
C ASN A 62 -24.55 4.40 -3.32
N GLU A 63 -24.94 3.47 -2.46
CA GLU A 63 -24.93 3.64 -1.01
C GLU A 63 -23.49 3.74 -0.47
N LEU A 64 -22.57 2.90 -0.96
CA LEU A 64 -21.15 2.98 -0.59
C LEU A 64 -20.55 4.35 -0.90
N LEU A 65 -20.90 4.96 -2.01
CA LEU A 65 -20.46 6.31 -2.38
C LEU A 65 -20.98 7.39 -1.42
N LYS A 66 -22.17 7.20 -0.83
CA LYS A 66 -22.80 8.19 0.05
C LYS A 66 -22.40 8.00 1.51
N SER A 67 -22.35 6.76 1.99
CA SER A 67 -22.24 6.44 3.42
C SER A 67 -21.45 5.16 3.73
N GLY A 68 -20.58 4.75 2.81
CA GLY A 68 -19.87 3.46 2.93
C GLY A 68 -18.67 3.46 3.90
N ARG A 69 -18.23 4.59 4.45
CA ARG A 69 -17.13 4.62 5.40
C ARG A 69 -17.56 4.06 6.75
N VAL A 70 -16.75 3.16 7.28
CA VAL A 70 -16.95 2.57 8.61
C VAL A 70 -16.24 3.45 9.65
N GLN A 71 -17.01 4.01 10.59
CA GLN A 71 -16.46 4.74 11.73
C GLN A 71 -15.73 3.77 12.67
N LYS A 72 -14.45 4.01 12.90
CA LYS A 72 -13.68 3.22 13.88
C LYS A 72 -13.91 3.77 15.29
N LYS A 73 -14.08 2.87 16.27
CA LYS A 73 -14.06 3.24 17.69
C LYS A 73 -12.76 3.98 17.99
N ASN A 74 -12.82 5.06 18.76
CA ASN A 74 -11.67 5.89 19.15
C ASN A 74 -11.02 6.73 18.03
N GLN A 75 -11.72 6.99 16.94
CA GLN A 75 -11.29 8.00 15.97
C GLN A 75 -12.25 9.20 15.95
N PRO A 76 -11.76 10.40 15.60
CA PRO A 76 -12.61 11.56 15.40
C PRO A 76 -13.74 11.26 14.41
N GLU A 77 -14.87 11.96 14.58
CA GLU A 77 -15.98 11.84 13.65
C GLU A 77 -15.56 12.06 12.20
N LEU A 78 -16.09 11.23 11.31
CA LEU A 78 -15.74 11.30 9.89
C LEU A 78 -16.33 12.57 9.27
N ARG A 79 -15.50 13.38 8.64
CA ARG A 79 -15.95 14.55 7.84
C ARG A 79 -16.70 14.14 6.58
N GLU A 80 -16.35 13.00 6.01
CA GLU A 80 -16.97 12.42 4.82
C GLU A 80 -17.38 10.99 5.11
N HIS A 81 -18.60 10.64 4.82
CA HIS A 81 -19.17 9.31 5.10
C HIS A 81 -19.12 8.35 3.90
N GLY A 82 -18.91 8.87 2.70
CA GLY A 82 -18.84 8.08 1.46
C GLY A 82 -17.47 7.45 1.23
N LEU A 83 -17.45 6.31 0.56
CA LEU A 83 -16.21 5.73 0.01
C LEU A 83 -15.77 6.48 -1.24
N SER A 84 -14.46 6.51 -1.48
CA SER A 84 -13.95 7.01 -2.76
C SER A 84 -14.37 6.10 -3.93
N PRO A 85 -14.52 6.63 -5.16
CA PRO A 85 -14.79 5.84 -6.36
C PRO A 85 -13.83 4.64 -6.50
N ARG A 86 -12.55 4.84 -6.18
CA ARG A 86 -11.53 3.77 -6.20
C ARG A 86 -11.87 2.64 -5.23
N MET A 87 -12.31 2.95 -4.02
CA MET A 87 -12.65 1.93 -3.03
C MET A 87 -13.90 1.13 -3.46
N VAL A 88 -14.91 1.80 -4.04
CA VAL A 88 -16.09 1.11 -4.61
C VAL A 88 -15.67 0.18 -5.75
N GLN A 89 -14.75 0.61 -6.62
CA GLN A 89 -14.16 -0.29 -7.64
C GLN A 89 -13.49 -1.52 -7.02
N CYS A 90 -12.76 -1.33 -5.92
CA CYS A 90 -12.13 -2.44 -5.21
C CYS A 90 -13.15 -3.44 -4.65
N VAL A 91 -14.23 -2.95 -4.04
CA VAL A 91 -15.34 -3.79 -3.56
C VAL A 91 -16.02 -4.53 -4.72
N HIS A 92 -16.25 -3.83 -5.84
CA HIS A 92 -16.78 -4.46 -7.05
C HIS A 92 -15.90 -5.60 -7.56
N VAL A 93 -14.57 -5.42 -7.63
CA VAL A 93 -13.64 -6.45 -8.10
C VAL A 93 -13.76 -7.72 -7.26
N VAL A 94 -13.85 -7.59 -5.94
CA VAL A 94 -14.01 -8.73 -5.03
C VAL A 94 -15.35 -9.43 -5.25
N LEU A 95 -16.46 -8.67 -5.25
CA LEU A 95 -17.81 -9.22 -5.44
C LEU A 95 -17.96 -9.87 -6.81
N ASN A 96 -17.52 -9.19 -7.87
CA ASN A 96 -17.60 -9.71 -9.23
C ASN A 96 -16.82 -11.03 -9.37
N LYS A 97 -15.61 -11.11 -8.82
CA LYS A 97 -14.79 -12.33 -8.87
C LYS A 97 -15.45 -13.50 -8.13
N ALA A 98 -16.02 -13.25 -6.96
CA ALA A 98 -16.73 -14.28 -6.19
C ALA A 98 -17.97 -14.77 -6.93
N LEU A 99 -18.71 -13.88 -7.59
CA LEU A 99 -19.90 -14.24 -8.36
C LEU A 99 -19.57 -14.92 -9.70
N GLU A 100 -18.45 -14.60 -10.35
CA GLU A 100 -17.98 -15.38 -11.52
C GLU A 100 -17.68 -16.84 -11.11
N HIS A 101 -16.98 -17.07 -10.01
CA HIS A 101 -16.76 -18.43 -9.51
C HIS A 101 -18.09 -19.12 -9.12
N ALA A 102 -19.09 -18.38 -8.62
CA ALA A 102 -20.40 -18.96 -8.35
C ALA A 102 -21.12 -19.42 -9.64
N VAL A 103 -20.87 -18.75 -10.77
CA VAL A 103 -21.35 -19.20 -12.10
C VAL A 103 -20.59 -20.44 -12.55
N GLU A 104 -19.25 -20.46 -12.40
CA GLU A 104 -18.41 -21.62 -12.74
C GLU A 104 -18.80 -22.86 -11.94
N GLU A 105 -19.12 -22.70 -10.65
CA GLU A 105 -19.61 -23.76 -9.75
C GLU A 105 -21.11 -24.08 -9.97
N LYS A 106 -21.76 -23.46 -10.95
CA LYS A 106 -23.18 -23.66 -11.29
C LYS A 106 -24.16 -23.36 -10.13
N LEU A 107 -23.76 -22.49 -9.21
CA LEU A 107 -24.61 -22.04 -8.10
C LEU A 107 -25.59 -20.97 -8.56
N ILE A 108 -25.23 -20.18 -9.57
CA ILE A 108 -26.09 -19.20 -10.25
C ILE A 108 -25.89 -19.28 -11.76
N LEU A 109 -26.89 -18.88 -12.51
CA LEU A 109 -26.87 -18.98 -13.98
C LEU A 109 -26.04 -17.85 -14.64
N ALA A 110 -25.99 -16.69 -14.02
CA ALA A 110 -25.27 -15.52 -14.54
C ALA A 110 -24.81 -14.62 -13.38
N ASN A 111 -23.72 -13.90 -13.61
CA ASN A 111 -23.19 -12.95 -12.63
C ASN A 111 -23.96 -11.62 -12.68
N PRO A 112 -24.75 -11.26 -11.64
CA PRO A 112 -25.51 -10.03 -11.62
C PRO A 112 -24.65 -8.76 -11.47
N ALA A 113 -23.38 -8.86 -11.04
CA ALA A 113 -22.49 -7.71 -10.91
C ALA A 113 -21.88 -7.27 -12.24
N LYS A 114 -21.82 -8.14 -13.25
CA LYS A 114 -21.08 -7.93 -14.50
C LYS A 114 -21.47 -6.69 -15.29
N LYS A 115 -22.74 -6.32 -15.25
CA LYS A 115 -23.31 -5.17 -16.00
C LYS A 115 -23.55 -3.94 -15.12
N CYS A 116 -23.16 -3.96 -13.84
CA CYS A 116 -23.31 -2.80 -12.97
C CYS A 116 -22.43 -1.64 -13.43
N LYS A 117 -22.94 -0.42 -13.27
CA LYS A 117 -22.17 0.80 -13.53
C LYS A 117 -21.27 1.11 -12.35
N ILE A 118 -19.96 1.09 -12.59
CA ILE A 118 -18.95 1.35 -11.58
C ILE A 118 -18.54 2.83 -11.67
N PRO A 119 -18.35 3.52 -10.53
CA PRO A 119 -17.96 4.93 -10.55
C PRO A 119 -16.58 5.08 -11.19
N LYS A 120 -16.43 6.09 -12.05
CA LYS A 120 -15.13 6.42 -12.66
C LYS A 120 -14.22 7.03 -11.61
N ASN A 121 -12.98 6.57 -11.58
CA ASN A 121 -11.94 7.20 -10.75
C ASN A 121 -11.24 8.29 -11.56
N THR A 122 -11.31 9.53 -11.11
CA THR A 122 -10.52 10.61 -11.68
C THR A 122 -9.07 10.44 -11.23
N ARG A 123 -8.16 10.28 -12.18
CA ARG A 123 -6.72 10.26 -11.88
C ARG A 123 -6.34 11.63 -11.34
N LYS A 124 -5.82 11.67 -10.12
CA LYS A 124 -5.14 12.86 -9.59
C LYS A 124 -3.74 12.92 -10.21
N GLU A 125 -3.34 14.10 -10.63
CA GLU A 125 -1.95 14.33 -11.05
C GLU A 125 -0.99 13.92 -9.92
N MET A 126 0.10 13.29 -10.32
CA MET A 126 1.18 12.96 -9.38
C MET A 126 1.97 14.24 -9.12
N LYS A 127 2.11 14.59 -7.84
CA LYS A 127 2.90 15.73 -7.43
C LYS A 127 4.33 15.30 -7.21
N ILE A 128 5.26 16.05 -7.77
CA ILE A 128 6.70 15.88 -7.53
C ILE A 128 7.19 17.00 -6.61
N LEU A 129 8.24 16.74 -5.87
CA LEU A 129 8.92 17.78 -5.09
C LEU A 129 9.66 18.70 -6.08
N PRO A 130 9.35 20.01 -6.11
CA PRO A 130 10.06 20.95 -6.97
C PRO A 130 11.56 20.98 -6.67
N GLU A 131 12.39 21.12 -7.71
CA GLU A 131 13.85 21.12 -7.61
C GLU A 131 14.37 22.16 -6.59
N ALA A 132 13.77 23.36 -6.58
CA ALA A 132 14.10 24.42 -5.63
C ALA A 132 13.85 24.03 -4.15
N LEU A 133 13.01 23.04 -3.89
CA LEU A 133 12.68 22.58 -2.53
C LEU A 133 13.50 21.35 -2.09
N ILE A 134 14.33 20.78 -2.95
CA ILE A 134 15.17 19.62 -2.60
C ILE A 134 16.17 19.97 -1.52
N GLY A 135 16.88 21.10 -1.66
CA GLY A 135 17.83 21.58 -0.65
C GLY A 135 17.17 21.81 0.72
N PRO A 136 16.11 22.63 0.81
CA PRO A 136 15.32 22.77 2.04
C PRO A 136 14.82 21.45 2.62
N TYR A 137 14.35 20.53 1.79
CA TYR A 137 13.89 19.21 2.21
C TYR A 137 15.00 18.37 2.86
N LEU A 138 16.18 18.33 2.24
CA LEU A 138 17.33 17.60 2.79
C LEU A 138 17.86 18.24 4.06
N SER A 139 17.84 19.58 4.16
CA SER A 139 18.22 20.29 5.39
C SER A 139 17.28 19.96 6.55
N ALA A 140 15.97 19.99 6.34
CA ALA A 140 15.01 19.59 7.34
C ALA A 140 15.13 18.08 7.67
N ALA A 141 15.37 17.22 6.68
CA ALA A 141 15.63 15.80 6.91
C ALA A 141 16.85 15.56 7.80
N LYS A 142 17.90 16.40 7.67
CA LYS A 142 19.09 16.37 8.52
C LYS A 142 18.77 16.72 9.98
N GLU A 143 17.99 17.77 10.19
CA GLU A 143 17.54 18.19 11.53
C GLU A 143 16.70 17.11 12.21
N HIS A 144 15.89 16.38 11.44
CA HIS A 144 15.11 15.25 11.93
C HIS A 144 15.87 13.91 11.99
N GLY A 145 17.18 13.89 11.69
CA GLY A 145 18.04 12.70 11.78
C GLY A 145 17.76 11.64 10.72
N ILE A 146 17.17 12.00 9.57
CA ILE A 146 16.84 11.09 8.47
C ILE A 146 17.41 11.54 7.12
N LEU A 147 18.51 12.30 7.13
CA LEU A 147 19.15 12.75 5.90
C LEU A 147 19.54 11.59 4.99
N ALA A 148 20.24 10.60 5.51
CA ALA A 148 20.78 9.49 4.71
C ALA A 148 19.70 8.69 4.00
N PRO A 149 18.59 8.22 4.66
CA PRO A 149 17.52 7.54 3.96
C PRO A 149 16.79 8.42 2.93
N MET A 150 16.62 9.74 3.20
CA MET A 150 15.97 10.63 2.24
C MET A 150 16.85 10.94 1.03
N TYR A 151 18.14 11.10 1.23
CA TYR A 151 19.10 11.29 0.15
C TYR A 151 19.16 10.04 -0.74
N LEU A 152 19.22 8.84 -0.12
CA LEU A 152 19.20 7.57 -0.85
C LEU A 152 17.90 7.40 -1.66
N GLU A 153 16.73 7.79 -1.11
CA GLU A 153 15.46 7.76 -1.84
C GLU A 153 15.48 8.67 -3.06
N LEU A 154 16.01 9.90 -2.93
CA LEU A 154 16.11 10.86 -4.04
C LEU A 154 17.14 10.47 -5.11
N THR A 155 18.08 9.60 -4.79
CA THR A 155 19.13 9.14 -5.74
C THR A 155 18.84 7.76 -6.35
N THR A 156 17.89 7.00 -5.79
CA THR A 156 17.62 5.62 -6.23
C THR A 156 16.15 5.34 -6.51
N GLY A 157 15.25 6.18 -6.00
CA GLY A 157 13.80 5.98 -6.12
C GLY A 157 13.30 4.66 -5.53
N LEU A 158 13.82 4.20 -4.40
CA LEU A 158 13.41 2.97 -3.74
C LEU A 158 11.97 3.05 -3.24
N ARG A 159 11.28 1.91 -3.17
CA ARG A 159 10.01 1.87 -2.44
C ARG A 159 10.27 2.01 -0.94
N ARG A 160 9.38 2.69 -0.21
CA ARG A 160 9.51 2.91 1.24
C ARG A 160 9.86 1.63 2.01
N GLY A 161 9.16 0.54 1.75
CA GLY A 161 9.44 -0.73 2.43
C GLY A 161 10.78 -1.35 2.06
N GLU A 162 11.28 -1.13 0.84
CA GLU A 162 12.61 -1.54 0.41
C GLU A 162 13.67 -0.72 1.17
N LEU A 163 13.55 0.60 1.16
CA LEU A 163 14.44 1.54 1.85
C LEU A 163 14.60 1.18 3.34
N LEU A 164 13.50 0.97 4.04
CA LEU A 164 13.50 0.71 5.47
C LEU A 164 13.92 -0.72 5.85
N ALA A 165 13.97 -1.64 4.89
CA ALA A 165 14.43 -3.01 5.11
C ALA A 165 15.92 -3.21 4.84
N LEU A 166 16.64 -2.17 4.37
CA LEU A 166 18.05 -2.24 4.03
C LEU A 166 18.89 -2.56 5.25
N ARG A 167 19.87 -3.42 5.03
CA ARG A 167 20.91 -3.75 6.00
C ARG A 167 22.27 -3.34 5.50
N TRP A 168 23.22 -3.22 6.41
CA TRP A 168 24.59 -2.88 6.06
C TRP A 168 25.21 -3.91 5.11
N GLU A 169 24.90 -5.19 5.26
CA GLU A 169 25.31 -6.28 4.37
C GLU A 169 24.85 -6.15 2.91
N ASP A 170 23.82 -5.33 2.65
CA ASP A 170 23.29 -5.11 1.30
C ASP A 170 24.13 -4.09 0.50
N LEU A 171 25.03 -3.35 1.16
CA LEU A 171 25.88 -2.32 0.55
C LEU A 171 27.28 -2.87 0.25
N ASP A 172 27.64 -2.89 -1.03
CA ASP A 172 29.02 -3.11 -1.47
C ASP A 172 29.68 -1.75 -1.71
N ILE A 173 30.51 -1.31 -0.74
CA ILE A 173 31.19 -0.02 -0.79
C ILE A 173 32.19 0.03 -1.95
N ARG A 174 32.92 -1.07 -2.19
CA ARG A 174 33.97 -1.14 -3.22
C ARG A 174 33.40 -0.98 -4.62
N ASN A 175 32.31 -1.68 -4.89
CA ASN A 175 31.64 -1.65 -6.19
C ASN A 175 30.57 -0.55 -6.26
N ARG A 176 30.32 0.15 -5.16
CA ARG A 176 29.27 1.18 -5.02
C ARG A 176 27.89 0.66 -5.43
N THR A 177 27.55 -0.56 -5.00
CA THR A 177 26.30 -1.18 -5.35
C THR A 177 25.45 -1.50 -4.12
N LEU A 178 24.16 -1.41 -4.26
CA LEU A 178 23.18 -1.69 -3.22
C LEU A 178 22.21 -2.78 -3.69
N ALA A 179 22.16 -3.90 -2.97
CA ALA A 179 21.26 -5.01 -3.26
C ALA A 179 19.87 -4.77 -2.66
N ILE A 180 18.82 -4.78 -3.50
CA ILE A 180 17.43 -4.61 -3.10
C ILE A 180 16.74 -5.96 -3.19
N ASN A 181 16.64 -6.67 -2.07
CA ASN A 181 16.13 -8.04 -1.99
C ASN A 181 15.14 -8.25 -0.84
N LYS A 182 14.81 -7.18 -0.10
CA LYS A 182 13.94 -7.21 1.09
C LYS A 182 12.94 -6.05 1.05
N SER A 183 11.85 -6.20 1.77
CA SER A 183 10.90 -5.11 2.01
C SER A 183 10.20 -5.31 3.35
N VAL A 184 10.07 -4.26 4.14
CA VAL A 184 9.33 -4.28 5.40
C VAL A 184 7.89 -3.82 5.19
N ALA A 185 6.97 -4.50 5.85
CA ALA A 185 5.56 -4.12 5.93
C ALA A 185 4.99 -4.47 7.31
N ARG A 186 3.90 -3.79 7.69
CA ARG A 186 3.14 -4.16 8.89
C ARG A 186 2.17 -5.28 8.56
N GLN A 187 2.21 -6.36 9.35
CA GLN A 187 1.32 -7.52 9.25
C GLN A 187 0.86 -7.90 10.65
N ASN A 188 -0.45 -7.98 10.88
CA ASN A 188 -1.01 -8.26 12.23
C ASN A 188 -0.42 -7.39 13.34
N GLY A 189 -0.23 -6.09 13.06
CA GLY A 189 0.35 -5.15 14.02
C GLY A 189 1.87 -5.26 14.21
N LYS A 190 2.55 -6.27 13.66
CA LYS A 190 4.00 -6.48 13.73
C LYS A 190 4.69 -6.04 12.44
N LEU A 191 5.95 -5.63 12.55
CA LEU A 191 6.80 -5.37 11.38
C LEU A 191 7.37 -6.71 10.89
N VAL A 192 7.19 -6.97 9.59
CA VAL A 192 7.67 -8.19 8.95
C VAL A 192 8.52 -7.81 7.74
N ILE A 193 9.76 -8.28 7.73
CA ILE A 193 10.65 -8.18 6.56
C ILE A 193 10.44 -9.42 5.71
N SER A 194 10.20 -9.24 4.44
CA SER A 194 9.96 -10.32 3.48
C SER A 194 10.64 -10.04 2.15
N THR A 195 10.81 -11.08 1.35
CA THR A 195 11.28 -10.95 -0.04
C THR A 195 10.25 -10.20 -0.88
N PRO A 196 10.67 -9.46 -1.92
CA PRO A 196 9.77 -8.77 -2.85
C PRO A 196 8.74 -9.70 -3.50
N LYS A 197 7.66 -9.11 -4.00
CA LYS A 197 6.53 -9.86 -4.59
C LYS A 197 6.89 -10.60 -5.89
N THR A 198 7.82 -10.07 -6.64
CA THR A 198 8.22 -10.62 -7.96
C THR A 198 9.73 -10.70 -8.05
N PRO A 199 10.29 -11.69 -8.78
CA PRO A 199 11.73 -11.79 -9.04
C PRO A 199 12.31 -10.50 -9.61
N ASN A 200 11.59 -9.82 -10.50
CA ASN A 200 12.00 -8.55 -11.11
C ASN A 200 12.10 -7.38 -10.09
N SER A 201 11.63 -7.55 -8.87
CA SER A 201 11.80 -6.57 -7.80
C SER A 201 13.14 -6.73 -7.07
N ILE A 202 13.80 -7.87 -7.23
CA ILE A 202 15.17 -8.09 -6.74
C ILE A 202 16.10 -7.47 -7.78
N ARG A 203 16.90 -6.50 -7.36
CA ARG A 203 17.80 -5.76 -8.23
C ARG A 203 18.97 -5.21 -7.45
N THR A 204 20.04 -4.92 -8.16
CA THR A 204 21.19 -4.15 -7.67
C THR A 204 21.17 -2.77 -8.29
N VAL A 205 21.41 -1.75 -7.49
CA VAL A 205 21.45 -0.35 -7.90
C VAL A 205 22.87 0.18 -7.73
N LEU A 206 23.39 0.85 -8.75
CA LEU A 206 24.66 1.57 -8.65
C LEU A 206 24.42 2.89 -7.93
N LEU A 207 25.30 3.21 -6.97
CA LEU A 207 25.20 4.43 -6.18
C LEU A 207 26.25 5.46 -6.61
N PRO A 208 25.91 6.76 -6.62
CA PRO A 208 26.89 7.83 -6.68
C PRO A 208 27.86 7.75 -5.51
N GLU A 209 29.10 8.20 -5.72
CA GLU A 209 30.14 8.17 -4.69
C GLU A 209 29.75 8.93 -3.41
N ASP A 210 29.14 10.10 -3.58
CA ASP A 210 28.68 10.92 -2.43
C ASP A 210 27.55 10.24 -1.64
N THR A 211 26.70 9.45 -2.31
CA THR A 211 25.70 8.63 -1.62
C THR A 211 26.38 7.57 -0.76
N VAL A 212 27.40 6.89 -1.28
CA VAL A 212 28.13 5.87 -0.50
C VAL A 212 28.84 6.50 0.70
N LYS A 213 29.49 7.66 0.53
CA LYS A 213 30.13 8.39 1.64
C LYS A 213 29.12 8.71 2.75
N LEU A 214 27.95 9.25 2.37
CA LEU A 214 26.88 9.56 3.32
C LEU A 214 26.37 8.32 4.08
N LEU A 215 26.26 7.17 3.39
CA LEU A 215 25.85 5.92 4.02
C LEU A 215 26.92 5.39 4.99
N VAL A 216 28.20 5.54 4.68
CA VAL A 216 29.31 5.17 5.58
C VAL A 216 29.28 6.06 6.84
N GLU A 217 29.15 7.37 6.69
CA GLU A 217 29.01 8.30 7.82
C GLU A 217 27.78 7.96 8.70
N GLU A 218 26.68 7.54 8.09
CA GLU A 218 25.49 7.10 8.83
C GLU A 218 25.78 5.83 9.63
N HIS A 219 26.49 4.87 9.04
CA HIS A 219 26.85 3.62 9.73
C HIS A 219 27.77 3.86 10.93
N GLU A 220 28.72 4.79 10.84
CA GLU A 220 29.64 5.13 11.92
C GLU A 220 28.92 5.61 13.20
N ARG A 221 27.68 6.09 13.08
CA ARG A 221 26.83 6.49 14.22
C ARG A 221 26.25 5.30 14.98
N HIS A 222 26.15 4.12 14.33
CA HIS A 222 25.61 2.90 14.93
C HIS A 222 26.27 1.62 14.39
N PRO A 223 27.58 1.46 14.50
CA PRO A 223 28.37 0.46 13.77
C PRO A 223 28.02 -1.00 14.10
N ALA A 224 27.45 -1.25 15.28
CA ALA A 224 27.00 -2.59 15.67
C ALA A 224 25.60 -2.95 15.19
N ASN A 225 24.87 -2.01 14.58
CA ASN A 225 23.50 -2.25 14.16
C ASN A 225 23.46 -2.86 12.74
N PRO A 226 22.73 -3.96 12.50
CA PRO A 226 22.69 -4.58 11.19
C PRO A 226 21.85 -3.78 10.17
N TYR A 227 20.94 -2.89 10.62
CA TYR A 227 20.14 -2.06 9.73
C TYR A 227 20.92 -0.86 9.23
N LEU A 228 20.73 -0.55 7.95
CA LEU A 228 21.34 0.65 7.35
C LEU A 228 20.75 1.94 7.96
N PHE A 229 19.46 1.92 8.27
CA PHE A 229 18.71 3.03 8.88
C PHE A 229 17.90 2.52 10.07
N PRO A 230 18.52 2.32 11.25
CA PRO A 230 17.78 1.88 12.43
C PRO A 230 16.88 2.98 12.96
N SER A 231 15.74 2.58 13.50
CA SER A 231 14.88 3.51 14.23
C SER A 231 15.58 3.98 15.51
N PRO A 232 15.70 5.29 15.77
CA PRO A 232 16.39 5.80 16.96
C PRO A 232 15.69 5.41 18.26
N ARG A 233 14.39 5.03 18.18
CA ARG A 233 13.61 4.62 19.36
C ARG A 233 13.80 3.16 19.73
N THR A 234 14.02 2.27 18.75
CA THR A 234 14.00 0.82 18.98
C THR A 234 15.28 0.12 18.57
N GLY A 235 16.15 0.76 17.79
CA GLY A 235 17.30 0.12 17.14
C GLY A 235 16.96 -0.85 16.02
N GLU A 236 15.66 -1.13 15.81
CA GLU A 236 15.13 -2.01 14.77
C GLU A 236 14.76 -1.23 13.51
N THR A 237 14.21 -1.91 12.51
CA THR A 237 13.65 -1.24 11.33
C THR A 237 12.56 -0.23 11.71
N TRP A 238 12.48 0.87 10.99
CA TRP A 238 11.42 1.86 11.17
C TRP A 238 10.04 1.26 10.90
N ASP A 239 9.04 1.71 11.69
CA ASP A 239 7.64 1.56 11.30
C ASP A 239 7.37 2.38 10.03
N PRO A 240 6.96 1.74 8.91
CA PRO A 240 6.72 2.45 7.66
C PRO A 240 5.72 3.60 7.77
N ASP A 241 4.72 3.49 8.65
CA ASP A 241 3.75 4.58 8.84
C ASP A 241 4.31 5.69 9.72
N GLY A 242 5.16 5.36 10.70
CA GLY A 242 5.91 6.33 11.48
C GLY A 242 6.85 7.16 10.61
N PHE A 243 7.59 6.50 9.75
CA PHE A 243 8.51 7.15 8.80
C PHE A 243 7.76 8.04 7.79
N ARG A 244 6.62 7.59 7.26
CA ARG A 244 5.77 8.41 6.40
C ARG A 244 5.28 9.67 7.12
N ARG A 245 4.82 9.55 8.38
CA ARG A 245 4.38 10.73 9.16
C ARG A 245 5.49 11.74 9.37
N LEU A 246 6.74 11.27 9.50
CA LEU A 246 7.90 12.16 9.60
C LEU A 246 8.14 12.88 8.28
N HIS A 247 8.11 12.18 7.15
CA HIS A 247 8.16 12.77 5.82
C HIS A 247 7.05 13.83 5.63
N ASP A 248 5.79 13.48 5.94
CA ASP A 248 4.66 14.42 5.81
C ASP A 248 4.86 15.69 6.66
N ARG A 249 5.52 15.56 7.83
CA ARG A 249 5.89 16.69 8.69
C ARG A 249 6.93 17.59 8.01
N ILE A 250 8.00 17.01 7.47
CA ILE A 250 9.05 17.74 6.77
C ILE A 250 8.48 18.50 5.57
N ILE A 251 7.64 17.84 4.75
CA ILE A 251 6.97 18.50 3.61
C ILE A 251 6.17 19.74 4.05
N LYS A 252 5.46 19.63 5.16
CA LYS A 252 4.71 20.75 5.73
C LYS A 252 5.63 21.86 6.27
N GLU A 253 6.71 21.49 6.92
CA GLU A 253 7.68 22.41 7.53
C GLU A 253 8.36 23.30 6.48
N ILE A 254 8.70 22.75 5.32
CA ILE A 254 9.30 23.49 4.22
C ILE A 254 8.27 24.26 3.36
N GLY A 255 6.98 24.26 3.76
CA GLY A 255 5.92 24.94 3.04
C GLY A 255 5.58 24.34 1.66
N ALA A 256 6.00 23.12 1.39
CA ALA A 256 5.71 22.47 0.12
C ALA A 256 4.24 22.00 0.04
N GLU A 257 3.69 21.96 -1.18
CA GLU A 257 2.47 21.17 -1.40
C GLU A 257 2.69 19.72 -0.97
N HIS A 258 1.61 19.08 -0.51
CA HIS A 258 1.69 17.70 -0.05
C HIS A 258 2.14 16.75 -1.18
N VAL A 259 3.40 16.29 -1.09
CA VAL A 259 4.00 15.24 -1.90
C VAL A 259 4.04 13.97 -1.05
N ARG A 260 3.39 12.91 -1.49
CA ARG A 260 3.41 11.64 -0.75
C ARG A 260 4.81 11.02 -0.81
N PHE A 261 5.20 10.27 0.21
CA PHE A 261 6.49 9.55 0.19
C PHE A 261 6.67 8.70 -1.09
N HIS A 262 5.62 8.02 -1.55
CA HIS A 262 5.70 7.23 -2.79
C HIS A 262 5.95 8.08 -4.05
N ASP A 263 5.55 9.36 -4.03
CA ASP A 263 5.75 10.28 -5.15
C ASP A 263 7.20 10.82 -5.21
N MET A 264 8.00 10.66 -4.14
CA MET A 264 9.44 10.94 -4.15
C MET A 264 10.18 10.11 -5.20
N ARG A 265 9.72 8.88 -5.45
CA ARG A 265 10.22 8.04 -6.54
C ARG A 265 9.97 8.68 -7.93
N HIS A 266 8.88 9.42 -8.10
CA HIS A 266 8.62 10.18 -9.32
C HIS A 266 9.50 11.43 -9.41
N THR A 267 9.79 12.06 -8.26
CA THR A 267 10.79 13.14 -8.17
C THR A 267 12.16 12.64 -8.64
N PHE A 268 12.63 11.50 -8.13
CA PHE A 268 13.86 10.85 -8.61
C PHE A 268 13.85 10.63 -10.12
N ALA A 269 12.80 10.01 -10.67
CA ALA A 269 12.71 9.73 -12.10
C ALA A 269 12.74 11.02 -12.95
N THR A 270 12.11 12.09 -12.47
CA THR A 270 12.12 13.40 -13.16
C THR A 270 13.50 14.04 -13.11
N LEU A 271 14.20 13.96 -11.99
CA LEU A 271 15.57 14.49 -11.86
C LEU A 271 16.55 13.73 -12.73
N SER A 272 16.46 12.38 -12.76
CA SER A 272 17.34 11.52 -13.58
C SER A 272 17.17 11.70 -15.08
N LEU A 273 16.01 12.24 -15.53
CA LEU A 273 15.79 12.54 -16.94
C LEU A 273 16.33 13.91 -17.36
N LYS A 274 16.66 14.77 -16.38
CA LYS A 274 17.21 16.12 -16.62
C LYS A 274 18.74 16.18 -16.54
N SER A 275 19.36 15.18 -15.89
CA SER A 275 20.81 14.99 -15.76
C SER A 275 21.36 14.17 -16.94
#